data_323c2e1efb08f9cc33344864e43592cb
#
_entry.id   323c2e1efb08f9cc33344864e43592cb
#
_cell.length_a   1.000
_cell.length_b   1.000
_cell.length_c   1.000
_cell.angle_alpha   90.00
_cell.angle_beta   90.00
_cell.angle_gamma   90.00
#
_symmetry.space_group_name_H-M   'P 1'
#
loop_
_entity.id
_entity.type
_entity.pdbx_description
1 polymer ?
#
loop_
_entity_poly.entity_id
_entity_poly.type
_entity_poly.pdbx_seq_one_letter_code
_entity_poly.pdbx_strand_id
1 'polypeptide(L)'
;MKIIKTTLVAGLISIFATVSSFAEKVKIGDPGWTGATAIANLLAAVVIDKMGGEAELVPGNNTAIYGAIDRSKGEIEVHPDIWLPNQQAYTNDLVPKGTLKLSSKPYEGNQ
;
A
#
# COMPACT_ATOMS: atom_id res chain seq x y z
N MET A 1 37.88 30.29 -4.76
CA MET A 1 38.16 28.93 -4.28
C MET A 1 37.40 28.58 -3.01
N LYS A 2 37.35 29.42 -2.01
CA LYS A 2 36.56 29.15 -0.78
C LYS A 2 35.06 29.03 -1.04
N ILE A 3 34.53 29.76 -2.00
CA ILE A 3 33.09 29.73 -2.39
C ILE A 3 32.67 28.39 -2.96
N ILE A 4 33.53 27.74 -3.74
CA ILE A 4 33.23 26.44 -4.36
C ILE A 4 33.09 25.34 -3.31
N LYS A 5 33.92 25.29 -2.29
CA LYS A 5 33.85 24.33 -1.20
C LYS A 5 32.57 24.48 -0.37
N THR A 6 32.14 25.69 -0.10
CA THR A 6 30.92 25.98 0.63
C THR A 6 29.67 25.50 -0.17
N THR A 7 29.66 25.72 -1.47
CA THR A 7 28.59 25.30 -2.35
C THR A 7 28.43 23.77 -2.39
N LEU A 8 29.55 23.03 -2.42
CA LEU A 8 29.52 21.55 -2.38
C LEU A 8 28.92 21.00 -1.10
N VAL A 9 29.25 21.58 0.05
CA VAL A 9 28.71 21.16 1.35
C VAL A 9 27.20 21.39 1.41
N ALA A 10 26.73 22.54 0.95
CA ALA A 10 25.31 22.85 0.89
C ALA A 10 24.53 21.87 -0.02
N GLY A 11 25.11 21.46 -1.16
CA GLY A 11 24.53 20.49 -2.06
C GLY A 11 24.37 19.12 -1.44
N LEU A 12 25.35 18.65 -0.67
CA LEU A 12 25.29 17.36 0.02
C LEU A 12 24.19 17.33 1.09
N ILE A 13 24.06 18.39 1.88
CA ILE A 13 23.01 18.51 2.92
C ILE A 13 21.62 18.45 2.28
N SER A 14 21.42 19.11 1.15
CA SER A 14 20.14 19.08 0.41
C SER A 14 19.77 17.68 -0.05
N ILE A 15 20.73 16.88 -0.51
CA ILE A 15 20.51 15.48 -0.94
C ILE A 15 20.01 14.63 0.24
N PHE A 16 20.62 14.71 1.40
CA PHE A 16 20.18 13.98 2.60
C PHE A 16 18.77 14.37 3.05
N ALA A 17 18.43 15.62 3.04
CA ALA A 17 17.10 16.10 3.37
C ALA A 17 16.03 15.55 2.40
N THR A 18 16.35 15.45 1.11
CA THR A 18 15.44 14.90 0.11
C THR A 18 15.20 13.41 0.32
N VAL A 19 16.23 12.62 0.62
CA VAL A 19 16.11 11.17 0.86
C VAL A 19 15.23 10.87 2.07
N SER A 20 15.33 11.62 3.16
CA SER A 20 14.54 11.41 4.37
C SER A 20 13.05 11.73 4.22
N SER A 21 12.64 12.45 3.16
CA SER A 21 11.24 12.81 2.92
C SER A 21 10.44 11.75 2.13
N PHE A 22 11.05 10.65 1.69
CA PHE A 22 10.42 9.64 0.83
C PHE A 22 9.85 8.42 1.56
N ALA A 23 9.75 8.43 2.88
CA ALA A 23 9.08 7.36 3.63
C ALA A 23 7.56 7.50 3.45
N GLU A 24 7.00 6.80 2.44
CA GLU A 24 5.57 6.80 2.18
C GLU A 24 4.84 5.87 3.12
N LYS A 25 3.60 6.24 3.45
CA LYS A 25 2.70 5.43 4.24
C LYS A 25 1.89 4.53 3.31
N VAL A 26 1.97 3.22 3.51
CA VAL A 26 1.15 2.24 2.80
C VAL A 26 -0.24 2.21 3.42
N LYS A 27 -1.27 2.44 2.62
CA LYS A 27 -2.66 2.42 3.06
C LYS A 27 -3.33 1.11 2.68
N ILE A 28 -3.71 0.36 3.70
CA ILE A 28 -4.28 -0.98 3.58
C ILE A 28 -5.77 -0.90 3.90
N GLY A 29 -6.62 -1.34 2.98
CA GLY A 29 -8.05 -1.40 3.23
C GLY A 29 -8.39 -2.39 4.32
N ASP A 30 -9.39 -2.08 5.14
CA ASP A 30 -9.94 -3.00 6.14
C ASP A 30 -11.44 -3.17 5.89
N PRO A 31 -11.85 -4.28 5.24
CA PRO A 31 -13.26 -4.50 4.94
C PRO A 31 -14.09 -4.96 6.12
N GLY A 32 -13.48 -5.19 7.27
CA GLY A 32 -14.19 -5.34 8.55
C GLY A 32 -14.54 -6.77 8.96
N TRP A 33 -14.34 -7.79 8.11
CA TRP A 33 -14.48 -9.17 8.61
C TRP A 33 -13.20 -9.64 9.30
N THR A 34 -13.32 -10.55 10.23
CA THR A 34 -12.23 -10.94 11.15
C THR A 34 -10.95 -11.36 10.42
N GLY A 35 -11.06 -12.21 9.40
CA GLY A 35 -9.90 -12.67 8.64
C GLY A 35 -9.19 -11.54 7.90
N ALA A 36 -9.94 -10.65 7.27
CA ALA A 36 -9.37 -9.52 6.56
C ALA A 36 -8.68 -8.54 7.49
N THR A 37 -9.29 -8.23 8.62
CA THR A 37 -8.69 -7.34 9.62
C THR A 37 -7.38 -7.94 10.16
N ALA A 38 -7.35 -9.24 10.42
CA ALA A 38 -6.14 -9.93 10.85
C ALA A 38 -5.02 -9.83 9.80
N ILE A 39 -5.32 -10.09 8.54
CA ILE A 39 -4.36 -9.99 7.45
C ILE A 39 -3.89 -8.55 7.25
N ALA A 40 -4.79 -7.57 7.32
CA ALA A 40 -4.45 -6.16 7.20
C ALA A 40 -3.44 -5.75 8.29
N ASN A 41 -3.65 -6.17 9.53
CA ASN A 41 -2.71 -5.92 10.62
C ASN A 41 -1.37 -6.63 10.41
N LEU A 42 -1.39 -7.85 9.90
CA LEU A 42 -0.16 -8.57 9.58
C LEU A 42 0.65 -7.85 8.49
N LEU A 43 -0.01 -7.40 7.43
CA LEU A 43 0.63 -6.63 6.36
C LEU A 43 1.21 -5.32 6.89
N ALA A 44 0.49 -4.62 7.75
CA ALA A 44 0.98 -3.40 8.39
C ALA A 44 2.24 -3.68 9.21
N ALA A 45 2.25 -4.76 10.00
CA ALA A 45 3.42 -5.17 10.78
C ALA A 45 4.63 -5.47 9.89
N VAL A 46 4.43 -6.15 8.77
CA VAL A 46 5.51 -6.44 7.80
C VAL A 46 6.08 -5.14 7.21
N VAL A 47 5.22 -4.21 6.81
CA VAL A 47 5.67 -2.91 6.28
C VAL A 47 6.50 -2.16 7.32
N ILE A 48 6.06 -2.11 8.56
CA ILE A 48 6.74 -1.37 9.63
C ILE A 48 8.03 -2.08 10.05
N ASP A 49 7.95 -3.38 10.37
CA ASP A 49 9.05 -4.11 11.02
C ASP A 49 10.10 -4.63 10.04
N LYS A 50 9.70 -4.99 8.82
CA LYS A 50 10.61 -5.61 7.84
C LYS A 50 11.02 -4.67 6.73
N MET A 51 10.17 -3.72 6.37
CA MET A 51 10.43 -2.80 5.26
C MET A 51 10.83 -1.40 5.74
N GLY A 52 10.73 -1.13 7.02
CA GLY A 52 11.09 0.18 7.60
C GLY A 52 10.16 1.31 7.18
N GLY A 53 8.96 1.00 6.69
CA GLY A 53 7.98 1.98 6.26
C GLY A 53 6.94 2.32 7.31
N GLU A 54 5.91 3.03 6.89
CA GLU A 54 4.73 3.31 7.69
C GLU A 54 3.51 2.65 7.05
N ALA A 55 2.53 2.28 7.85
CA ALA A 55 1.29 1.67 7.38
C ALA A 55 0.09 2.23 8.13
N GLU A 56 -1.04 2.29 7.45
CA GLU A 56 -2.31 2.74 7.99
C GLU A 56 -3.43 1.82 7.49
N LEU A 57 -4.32 1.40 8.39
CA LEU A 57 -5.53 0.68 8.03
C LEU A 57 -6.64 1.68 7.76
N VAL A 58 -7.30 1.53 6.60
CA VAL A 58 -8.40 2.39 6.19
C VAL A 58 -9.68 1.56 6.11
N PRO A 59 -10.64 1.74 7.03
CA PRO A 59 -11.87 0.96 7.02
C PRO A 59 -12.78 1.36 5.85
N GLY A 60 -13.51 0.39 5.33
CA GLY A 60 -14.48 0.60 4.26
C GLY A 60 -15.01 -0.72 3.75
N ASN A 61 -16.14 -0.71 3.05
CA ASN A 61 -16.66 -1.92 2.41
C ASN A 61 -15.87 -2.23 1.13
N ASN A 62 -16.11 -3.40 0.53
CA ASN A 62 -15.42 -3.80 -0.69
C ASN A 62 -15.55 -2.77 -1.82
N THR A 63 -16.74 -2.25 -2.04
CA THR A 63 -16.98 -1.25 -3.09
C THR A 63 -16.10 0.00 -2.89
N ALA A 64 -16.02 0.48 -1.66
CA ALA A 64 -15.19 1.64 -1.33
C ALA A 64 -13.68 1.35 -1.50
N ILE A 65 -13.24 0.18 -1.04
CA ILE A 65 -11.83 -0.21 -1.13
C ILE A 65 -11.41 -0.39 -2.59
N TYR A 66 -12.14 -1.17 -3.37
CA TYR A 66 -11.82 -1.36 -4.79
C TYR A 66 -11.91 -0.05 -5.58
N GLY A 67 -12.89 0.79 -5.28
CA GLY A 67 -13.02 2.11 -5.90
C GLY A 67 -11.81 3.00 -5.62
N ALA A 68 -11.31 3.00 -4.41
CA ALA A 68 -10.12 3.76 -4.03
C ALA A 68 -8.85 3.22 -4.71
N ILE A 69 -8.70 1.90 -4.81
CA ILE A 69 -7.59 1.27 -5.55
C ILE A 69 -7.67 1.64 -7.03
N ASP A 70 -8.86 1.56 -7.62
CA ASP A 70 -9.07 1.88 -9.05
C ASP A 70 -8.71 3.32 -9.38
N ARG A 71 -9.03 4.27 -8.51
CA ARG A 71 -8.66 5.68 -8.70
C ARG A 71 -7.14 5.91 -8.71
N SER A 72 -6.38 5.04 -8.09
CA SER A 72 -4.90 5.08 -8.05
C SER A 72 -4.34 6.43 -7.56
N LYS A 73 -5.00 7.04 -6.57
CA LYS A 73 -4.60 8.33 -5.98
C LYS A 73 -3.98 8.19 -4.59
N GLY A 74 -3.62 6.97 -4.20
CA GLY A 74 -3.01 6.73 -2.90
C GLY A 74 -3.97 6.74 -1.71
N GLU A 75 -5.26 6.70 -1.93
CA GLU A 75 -6.26 6.64 -0.86
C GLU A 75 -6.26 5.28 -0.16
N ILE A 76 -6.21 4.21 -0.93
CA ILE A 76 -6.01 2.82 -0.48
C ILE A 76 -5.19 2.13 -1.58
N GLU A 77 -4.15 1.41 -1.17
CA GLU A 77 -3.23 0.77 -2.10
C GLU A 77 -3.36 -0.76 -2.11
N VAL A 78 -3.89 -1.34 -1.04
CA VAL A 78 -3.93 -2.79 -0.85
C VAL A 78 -5.30 -3.23 -0.34
N HIS A 79 -5.87 -4.27 -0.97
CA HIS A 79 -6.95 -5.05 -0.40
C HIS A 79 -6.35 -6.30 0.26
N PRO A 80 -6.58 -6.53 1.55
CA PRO A 80 -5.86 -7.58 2.27
C PRO A 80 -6.37 -9.00 2.01
N ASP A 81 -7.63 -9.17 1.59
CA ASP A 81 -8.28 -10.48 1.62
C ASP A 81 -9.34 -10.61 0.52
N ILE A 82 -8.89 -10.88 -0.69
CA ILE A 82 -9.76 -11.04 -1.86
C ILE A 82 -10.22 -12.49 -1.97
N TRP A 83 -11.51 -12.71 -1.75
CA TRP A 83 -12.13 -14.02 -1.88
C TRP A 83 -12.71 -14.23 -3.27
N LEU A 84 -12.25 -15.28 -3.96
CA LEU A 84 -12.78 -15.70 -5.25
C LEU A 84 -13.55 -17.01 -5.11
N PRO A 85 -14.68 -17.15 -5.77
CA PRO A 85 -15.26 -16.25 -6.79
C PRO A 85 -16.10 -15.08 -6.26
N ASN A 86 -16.27 -14.94 -4.96
CA ASN A 86 -17.18 -13.96 -4.36
C ASN A 86 -16.94 -12.52 -4.83
N GLN A 87 -15.68 -12.13 -4.98
CA GLN A 87 -15.28 -10.80 -5.41
C GLN A 87 -14.81 -10.73 -6.86
N GLN A 88 -15.13 -11.74 -7.64
CA GLN A 88 -14.63 -11.88 -9.01
C GLN A 88 -15.11 -10.74 -9.94
N ALA A 89 -16.25 -10.15 -9.67
CA ALA A 89 -16.73 -9.00 -10.44
C ALA A 89 -15.74 -7.84 -10.40
N TYR A 90 -15.15 -7.57 -9.25
CA TYR A 90 -14.12 -6.53 -9.10
C TYR A 90 -12.83 -6.89 -9.81
N THR A 91 -12.35 -8.13 -9.64
CA THR A 91 -11.09 -8.55 -10.28
C THR A 91 -11.23 -8.62 -11.79
N ASN A 92 -12.38 -9.07 -12.32
CA ASN A 92 -12.64 -9.10 -13.76
C ASN A 92 -12.66 -7.71 -14.39
N ASP A 93 -13.06 -6.69 -13.65
CA ASP A 93 -13.06 -5.30 -14.12
C ASP A 93 -11.67 -4.64 -13.98
N LEU A 94 -11.05 -4.75 -12.82
CA LEU A 94 -9.88 -3.96 -12.48
C LEU A 94 -8.55 -4.56 -12.93
N VAL A 95 -8.44 -5.90 -12.99
CA VAL A 95 -7.18 -6.54 -13.41
C VAL A 95 -6.88 -6.28 -14.89
N PRO A 96 -7.82 -6.49 -15.84
CA PRO A 96 -7.55 -6.14 -17.24
C PRO A 96 -7.33 -4.65 -17.46
N LYS A 97 -7.96 -3.81 -16.65
CA LYS A 97 -7.81 -2.35 -16.69
C LYS A 97 -6.42 -1.90 -16.21
N GLY A 98 -5.72 -2.74 -15.46
CA GLY A 98 -4.38 -2.46 -14.95
C GLY A 98 -4.35 -1.67 -13.64
N THR A 99 -5.49 -1.43 -13.01
CA THR A 99 -5.56 -0.70 -11.74
C THR A 99 -5.48 -1.60 -10.51
N LEU A 100 -5.67 -2.91 -10.69
CA LEU A 100 -5.53 -3.92 -9.65
C LEU A 100 -4.58 -5.03 -10.12
N LYS A 101 -3.66 -5.42 -9.27
CA LYS A 101 -2.78 -6.56 -9.48
C LYS A 101 -2.99 -7.57 -8.36
N LEU A 102 -3.28 -8.82 -8.74
CA LEU A 102 -3.35 -9.90 -7.77
C LEU A 102 -1.93 -10.35 -7.40
N SER A 103 -1.69 -10.45 -6.11
CA SER A 103 -0.41 -10.89 -5.59
C SER A 103 -0.40 -12.42 -5.40
N SER A 104 -0.12 -12.91 -4.20
CA SER A 104 -0.08 -14.33 -3.90
C SER A 104 -1.42 -14.85 -3.38
N LYS A 105 -1.58 -16.17 -3.42
CA LYS A 105 -2.69 -16.88 -2.78
C LYS A 105 -2.16 -17.55 -1.51
N PRO A 106 -2.27 -16.89 -0.35
CA PRO A 106 -1.62 -17.37 0.87
C PRO A 106 -2.33 -18.58 1.51
N TYR A 107 -3.61 -18.76 1.23
CA TYR A 107 -4.39 -19.88 1.76
C TYR A 107 -5.63 -20.15 0.91
N GLU A 108 -6.25 -21.30 1.10
CA GLU A 108 -7.54 -21.64 0.51
C GLU A 108 -8.60 -21.67 1.61
N GLY A 109 -9.72 -21.03 1.32
CA GLY A 109 -10.87 -21.05 2.21
C GLY A 109 -11.76 -22.26 1.96
N ASN A 110 -12.48 -22.67 2.97
CA ASN A 110 -13.54 -23.64 2.82
C ASN A 110 -14.74 -22.97 2.14
N GLN A 111 -15.22 -23.62 1.10
CA GLN A 111 -16.42 -23.17 0.40
C GLN A 111 -17.67 -23.79 1.02
#